data_e5f8ba30dd0fe80874812859d74b046b
#
_entry.id   e5f8ba30dd0fe80874812859d74b046b
#
_cell.length_a   1.000
_cell.length_b   1.000
_cell.length_c   1.000
_cell.angle_alpha   90.00
_cell.angle_beta   90.00
_cell.angle_gamma   90.00
#
_symmetry.space_group_name_H-M   'P 1'
#
loop_
_entity.id
_entity.type
_entity.pdbx_description
1 polymer ?
#
loop_
_entity_poly.entity_id
_entity_poly.type
_entity_poly.pdbx_seq_one_letter_code
_entity_poly.pdbx_strand_id
1 'polypeptide(L)'
;SYGTNGFYLPFKQDYTVEGFSTVTYRGTGANQYIGGTGFQPDFTWIKERSSTSDHSLHDSVRGSTKIVKSSSTAAEITRTESVTAFNNDGFTVDANNGVNESGQTYVAWNWDMGGTTSTGHSQSNLTSVYRANTTYGQSVVTYTGDGAAGQGFAHGLGASPDFWMIKNRTDASTDWYVYHQSLGNTKALNLNSTAAVATSAAWANYGPVSNAITVNGAGGTNTSGKNYVAYVFEEKTGYSKFGTYEGDGSTSHAITTGFKPAFVLTKNVD
;
A
#
# COMPACT_ATOMS: atom_id res chain seq x y z
N SER A 1 -34.27 -1.36 28.58
CA SER A 1 -35.59 -0.72 28.35
C SER A 1 -35.43 0.77 28.61
N TYR A 2 -35.66 1.61 27.63
CA TYR A 2 -35.48 3.08 27.70
C TYR A 2 -36.76 3.79 28.16
N GLY A 3 -37.74 3.07 28.69
CA GLY A 3 -39.04 3.63 29.13
C GLY A 3 -39.90 4.16 27.97
N THR A 4 -41.08 4.71 28.28
CA THR A 4 -42.09 5.14 27.31
C THR A 4 -41.66 6.36 26.45
N ASN A 5 -40.69 7.14 26.91
CA ASN A 5 -40.20 8.36 26.25
C ASN A 5 -38.71 8.29 25.88
N GLY A 6 -38.12 7.12 25.97
CA GLY A 6 -36.73 6.91 25.55
C GLY A 6 -36.65 6.71 24.06
N PHE A 7 -35.64 7.29 23.40
CA PHE A 7 -35.31 7.02 22.03
C PHE A 7 -33.87 6.51 21.95
N TYR A 8 -33.64 5.58 21.06
CA TYR A 8 -32.33 5.08 20.72
C TYR A 8 -31.79 5.88 19.52
N LEU A 9 -30.81 6.72 19.76
CA LEU A 9 -29.98 7.25 18.69
C LEU A 9 -28.81 6.29 18.52
N PRO A 10 -28.82 5.46 17.49
CA PRO A 10 -27.59 4.80 17.09
C PRO A 10 -26.66 5.92 16.58
N PHE A 11 -25.75 6.40 17.39
CA PHE A 11 -24.60 7.15 16.92
C PHE A 11 -23.63 6.20 16.17
N LYS A 12 -24.20 5.19 15.53
CA LYS A 12 -23.49 4.38 14.57
C LYS A 12 -23.39 5.23 13.32
N GLN A 13 -22.39 6.06 13.26
CA GLN A 13 -21.90 6.56 12.01
C GLN A 13 -21.46 5.30 11.26
N ASP A 14 -22.18 4.98 10.20
CA ASP A 14 -21.80 3.89 9.33
C ASP A 14 -20.59 4.36 8.52
N TYR A 15 -19.42 4.23 9.12
CA TYR A 15 -18.12 4.40 8.47
C TYR A 15 -17.69 3.08 7.82
N THR A 16 -18.61 2.27 7.36
CA THR A 16 -18.26 1.15 6.53
C THR A 16 -17.70 1.67 5.20
N VAL A 17 -16.48 2.16 5.28
CA VAL A 17 -15.60 2.21 4.13
C VAL A 17 -15.10 0.79 3.98
N GLU A 18 -15.82 0.05 3.19
CA GLU A 18 -15.49 -1.33 2.91
C GLU A 18 -14.10 -1.38 2.25
N GLY A 19 -13.15 -2.07 2.90
CA GLY A 19 -11.82 -2.32 2.36
C GLY A 19 -10.79 -1.21 2.46
N PHE A 20 -11.18 0.04 2.77
CA PHE A 20 -10.27 1.18 2.94
C PHE A 20 -10.78 2.15 4.02
N SER A 21 -9.86 2.68 4.85
CA SER A 21 -10.22 3.67 5.86
C SER A 21 -9.11 4.69 6.06
N THR A 22 -9.50 5.95 6.28
CA THR A 22 -8.59 7.03 6.66
C THR A 22 -8.90 7.48 8.08
N VAL A 23 -7.92 7.39 8.97
CA VAL A 23 -8.03 7.89 10.34
C VAL A 23 -7.00 8.98 10.59
N THR A 24 -7.37 9.97 11.42
CA THR A 24 -6.44 11.00 11.89
C THR A 24 -6.35 10.94 13.41
N TYR A 25 -5.15 11.17 13.95
CA TYR A 25 -4.92 11.13 15.38
C TYR A 25 -3.84 12.11 15.80
N ARG A 26 -3.79 12.35 17.12
CA ARG A 26 -2.72 13.09 17.77
C ARG A 26 -1.81 12.11 18.50
N GLY A 27 -0.51 12.27 18.31
CA GLY A 27 0.49 11.46 18.99
C GLY A 27 0.58 11.76 20.48
N THR A 28 0.84 10.72 21.26
CA THR A 28 1.01 10.80 22.72
C THR A 28 2.44 10.58 23.17
N GLY A 29 3.30 10.02 22.30
CA GLY A 29 4.66 9.61 22.66
C GLY A 29 4.72 8.35 23.51
N ALA A 30 3.62 7.61 23.64
CA ALA A 30 3.50 6.39 24.44
C ALA A 30 2.54 5.42 23.75
N ASN A 31 2.42 4.19 24.26
CA ASN A 31 1.49 3.20 23.72
C ASN A 31 0.08 3.79 23.54
N GLN A 32 -0.45 3.72 22.31
CA GLN A 32 -1.74 4.28 21.94
C GLN A 32 -2.45 3.38 20.93
N TYR A 33 -3.71 3.06 21.22
CA TYR A 33 -4.60 2.40 20.25
C TYR A 33 -5.25 3.44 19.35
N ILE A 34 -5.20 3.21 18.04
CA ILE A 34 -5.84 4.01 17.00
C ILE A 34 -6.94 3.15 16.37
N GLY A 35 -8.18 3.40 16.77
CA GLY A 35 -9.36 2.68 16.31
C GLY A 35 -10.18 3.42 15.27
N GLY A 36 -11.31 2.82 14.86
CA GLY A 36 -12.27 3.41 13.93
C GLY A 36 -11.92 3.14 12.47
N THR A 37 -11.15 2.11 12.17
CA THR A 37 -10.90 1.67 10.79
C THR A 37 -12.05 0.86 10.21
N GLY A 38 -12.87 0.21 11.07
CA GLY A 38 -13.98 -0.67 10.68
C GLY A 38 -13.54 -2.09 10.32
N PHE A 39 -12.24 -2.36 10.28
CA PHE A 39 -11.64 -3.67 9.98
C PHE A 39 -10.23 -3.75 10.58
N GLN A 40 -9.64 -4.94 10.61
CA GLN A 40 -8.21 -5.09 10.90
C GLN A 40 -7.39 -4.66 9.68
N PRO A 41 -6.55 -3.61 9.79
CA PRO A 41 -5.68 -3.24 8.68
C PRO A 41 -4.65 -4.32 8.37
N ASP A 42 -4.46 -4.62 7.09
CA ASP A 42 -3.35 -5.44 6.59
C ASP A 42 -2.21 -4.59 6.06
N PHE A 43 -2.54 -3.39 5.60
CA PHE A 43 -1.58 -2.38 5.20
C PHE A 43 -1.97 -1.03 5.77
N THR A 44 -1.03 -0.38 6.45
CA THR A 44 -1.20 0.97 7.01
C THR A 44 -0.07 1.87 6.54
N TRP A 45 -0.44 2.99 5.93
CA TRP A 45 0.47 4.03 5.47
C TRP A 45 0.27 5.27 6.33
N ILE A 46 1.27 5.60 7.16
CA ILE A 46 1.19 6.70 8.13
C ILE A 46 2.05 7.88 7.68
N LYS A 47 1.50 9.09 7.84
CA LYS A 47 2.23 10.34 7.63
C LYS A 47 1.97 11.31 8.78
N GLU A 48 3.03 11.84 9.35
CA GLU A 48 2.96 13.01 10.21
C GLU A 48 2.55 14.24 9.40
N ARG A 49 1.50 14.93 9.84
CA ARG A 49 0.93 16.09 9.14
C ARG A 49 1.55 17.42 9.58
N SER A 50 2.12 17.45 10.77
CA SER A 50 2.66 18.66 11.42
C SER A 50 4.15 18.89 11.13
N SER A 51 4.84 17.94 10.47
CA SER A 51 6.28 18.04 10.19
C SER A 51 6.64 17.33 8.86
N THR A 52 7.92 17.42 8.52
CA THR A 52 8.51 16.85 7.29
C THR A 52 8.95 15.40 7.43
N SER A 53 8.57 14.70 8.51
CA SER A 53 8.89 13.29 8.74
C SER A 53 8.54 12.41 7.54
N ASP A 54 9.34 11.38 7.30
CA ASP A 54 9.09 10.39 6.26
C ASP A 54 7.74 9.70 6.44
N HIS A 55 7.21 9.18 5.34
CA HIS A 55 6.08 8.27 5.39
C HIS A 55 6.52 6.91 5.96
N SER A 56 5.68 6.30 6.78
CA SER A 56 5.91 4.98 7.39
C SER A 56 4.87 3.98 6.88
N LEU A 57 5.33 2.92 6.21
CA LEU A 57 4.48 1.87 5.65
C LEU A 57 4.69 0.57 6.42
N HIS A 58 3.61 0.05 6.97
CA HIS A 58 3.55 -1.17 7.77
C HIS A 58 2.55 -2.14 7.14
N ASP A 59 2.80 -3.44 7.20
CA ASP A 59 1.83 -4.45 6.77
C ASP A 59 1.91 -5.74 7.59
N SER A 60 0.84 -6.50 7.51
CA SER A 60 0.63 -7.73 8.27
C SER A 60 1.45 -8.93 7.76
N VAL A 61 1.91 -8.90 6.51
CA VAL A 61 2.73 -9.98 5.93
C VAL A 61 4.19 -9.88 6.39
N ARG A 62 4.74 -8.67 6.48
CA ARG A 62 6.09 -8.44 7.01
C ARG A 62 6.14 -8.43 8.53
N GLY A 63 5.00 -8.15 9.16
CA GLY A 63 4.86 -7.90 10.58
C GLY A 63 4.83 -6.40 10.91
N SER A 64 4.04 -6.05 11.93
CA SER A 64 3.71 -4.66 12.30
C SER A 64 4.93 -3.78 12.55
N THR A 65 6.00 -4.33 13.13
CA THR A 65 7.23 -3.60 13.50
C THR A 65 8.17 -3.31 12.33
N LYS A 66 7.86 -3.81 11.12
CA LYS A 66 8.67 -3.61 9.91
C LYS A 66 8.23 -2.36 9.16
N ILE A 67 9.18 -1.48 8.88
CA ILE A 67 8.92 -0.20 8.22
C ILE A 67 9.68 -0.13 6.89
N VAL A 68 8.99 0.24 5.83
CA VAL A 68 9.58 0.81 4.62
C VAL A 68 9.04 2.23 4.43
N LYS A 69 9.84 3.10 3.84
CA LYS A 69 9.49 4.52 3.64
C LYS A 69 9.20 4.77 2.17
N SER A 70 8.02 5.28 1.83
CA SER A 70 7.67 5.60 0.43
C SER A 70 8.39 6.82 -0.11
N SER A 71 8.90 7.68 0.77
CA SER A 71 9.61 8.92 0.45
C SER A 71 11.12 8.74 0.27
N SER A 72 11.67 7.53 0.43
CA SER A 72 13.11 7.32 0.39
C SER A 72 13.52 5.98 -0.21
N THR A 73 14.81 5.88 -0.56
CA THR A 73 15.46 4.65 -1.04
C THR A 73 15.89 3.70 0.09
N ALA A 74 15.74 4.08 1.35
CA ALA A 74 16.20 3.31 2.49
C ALA A 74 15.69 1.86 2.49
N ALA A 75 16.52 0.95 3.01
CA ALA A 75 16.13 -0.42 3.30
C ALA A 75 15.07 -0.49 4.39
N GLU A 76 14.44 -1.66 4.54
CA GLU A 76 13.52 -1.94 5.65
C GLU A 76 14.23 -1.81 7.00
N ILE A 77 13.56 -1.22 7.96
CA ILE A 77 14.00 -1.15 9.34
C ILE A 77 13.01 -1.83 10.27
N THR A 78 13.49 -2.34 11.38
CA THR A 78 12.65 -2.89 12.46
C THR A 78 12.58 -1.88 13.60
N ARG A 79 11.36 -1.52 14.03
CA ARG A 79 11.11 -0.64 15.16
C ARG A 79 9.99 -1.23 16.02
N THR A 80 10.37 -1.77 17.16
CA THR A 80 9.42 -2.38 18.11
C THR A 80 8.52 -1.35 18.78
N GLU A 81 8.95 -0.10 18.80
CA GLU A 81 8.24 1.06 19.35
C GLU A 81 7.40 1.85 18.31
N SER A 82 7.24 1.32 17.09
CA SER A 82 6.43 1.94 16.03
C SER A 82 5.00 1.40 16.02
N VAL A 83 4.51 0.81 14.91
CA VAL A 83 3.27 0.04 14.94
C VAL A 83 3.55 -1.30 15.60
N THR A 84 2.90 -1.57 16.72
CA THR A 84 3.14 -2.77 17.53
C THR A 84 2.16 -3.88 17.27
N ALA A 85 0.93 -3.56 16.84
CA ALA A 85 -0.10 -4.54 16.52
C ALA A 85 -1.10 -4.00 15.48
N PHE A 86 -1.64 -4.90 14.68
CA PHE A 86 -2.88 -4.72 13.93
C PHE A 86 -4.02 -5.35 14.72
N ASN A 87 -5.09 -4.59 14.97
CA ASN A 87 -6.23 -4.98 15.79
C ASN A 87 -7.50 -5.03 14.94
N ASN A 88 -8.56 -5.67 15.44
CA ASN A 88 -9.80 -5.90 14.69
C ASN A 88 -10.48 -4.63 14.15
N ASP A 89 -10.21 -3.47 14.75
CA ASP A 89 -10.75 -2.16 14.34
C ASP A 89 -9.66 -1.10 14.42
N GLY A 90 -8.46 -1.37 13.88
CA GLY A 90 -7.37 -0.41 13.91
C GLY A 90 -6.00 -1.01 14.17
N PHE A 91 -5.13 -0.20 14.77
CA PHE A 91 -3.74 -0.58 15.05
C PHE A 91 -3.25 0.10 16.33
N THR A 92 -2.16 -0.42 16.89
CA THR A 92 -1.52 0.16 18.08
C THR A 92 -0.16 0.74 17.68
N VAL A 93 0.13 1.96 18.12
CA VAL A 93 1.42 2.66 17.99
C VAL A 93 2.07 2.83 19.35
N ASP A 94 3.40 2.99 19.37
CA ASP A 94 4.17 3.28 20.58
C ASP A 94 5.07 4.51 20.36
N ALA A 95 6.11 4.71 21.14
CA ALA A 95 6.87 5.95 21.29
C ALA A 95 7.70 6.41 20.08
N ASN A 96 7.58 5.77 18.91
CA ASN A 96 8.32 6.16 17.71
C ASN A 96 7.82 7.50 17.13
N ASN A 97 8.69 8.49 16.99
CA ASN A 97 8.35 9.82 16.51
C ASN A 97 7.76 9.84 15.09
N GLY A 98 8.14 8.91 14.22
CA GLY A 98 7.59 8.81 12.86
C GLY A 98 6.09 8.46 12.79
N VAL A 99 5.53 7.93 13.88
CA VAL A 99 4.13 7.51 13.95
C VAL A 99 3.37 8.01 15.18
N ASN A 100 4.06 8.47 16.25
CA ASN A 100 3.37 8.82 17.51
C ASN A 100 4.14 9.82 18.39
N GLU A 101 4.86 10.79 17.84
CA GLU A 101 5.50 11.84 18.65
C GLU A 101 4.45 12.66 19.40
N SER A 102 4.73 12.92 20.69
CA SER A 102 3.81 13.65 21.57
C SER A 102 3.44 15.03 21.01
N GLY A 103 2.14 15.28 20.90
CA GLY A 103 1.59 16.55 20.45
C GLY A 103 1.50 16.73 18.94
N GLN A 104 2.16 15.90 18.14
CA GLN A 104 2.09 15.95 16.68
C GLN A 104 0.80 15.33 16.13
N THR A 105 0.44 15.65 14.89
CA THR A 105 -0.77 15.16 14.24
C THR A 105 -0.42 14.24 13.08
N TYR A 106 -1.20 13.17 12.93
CA TYR A 106 -0.98 12.12 11.95
C TYR A 106 -2.21 11.86 11.10
N VAL A 107 -2.00 11.29 9.94
CA VAL A 107 -2.99 10.60 9.12
C VAL A 107 -2.49 9.18 8.87
N ALA A 108 -3.38 8.21 8.93
CA ALA A 108 -3.14 6.83 8.52
C ALA A 108 -4.17 6.42 7.48
N TRP A 109 -3.70 5.94 6.35
CA TRP A 109 -4.48 5.27 5.32
C TRP A 109 -4.35 3.77 5.53
N ASN A 110 -5.47 3.07 5.60
CA ASN A 110 -5.54 1.68 5.98
C ASN A 110 -6.28 0.87 4.93
N TRP A 111 -5.75 -0.30 4.57
CA TRP A 111 -6.35 -1.23 3.62
C TRP A 111 -6.57 -2.59 4.25
N ASP A 112 -7.76 -3.16 4.01
CA ASP A 112 -8.06 -4.57 4.26
C ASP A 112 -7.58 -5.40 3.07
N MET A 113 -6.47 -6.10 3.23
CA MET A 113 -5.89 -6.95 2.19
C MET A 113 -6.15 -8.44 2.46
N GLY A 114 -7.26 -8.76 3.16
CA GLY A 114 -7.86 -10.10 3.20
C GLY A 114 -7.42 -11.03 4.33
N GLY A 115 -6.97 -10.52 5.46
CA GLY A 115 -6.88 -11.25 6.76
C GLY A 115 -6.15 -12.61 6.83
N THR A 116 -6.12 -13.40 5.76
CA THR A 116 -5.50 -14.73 5.72
C THR A 116 -4.21 -14.70 4.91
N THR A 117 -3.12 -15.16 5.53
CA THR A 117 -1.83 -15.29 4.84
C THR A 117 -1.78 -16.57 4.02
N SER A 118 -1.43 -16.43 2.74
CA SER A 118 -1.28 -17.54 1.79
C SER A 118 0.12 -17.56 1.20
N THR A 119 0.54 -18.73 0.72
CA THR A 119 1.78 -18.89 -0.05
C THR A 119 1.41 -19.28 -1.47
N GLY A 120 1.93 -18.53 -2.44
CA GLY A 120 1.60 -18.72 -3.85
C GLY A 120 2.78 -19.21 -4.66
N HIS A 121 2.46 -20.06 -5.65
CA HIS A 121 3.46 -20.73 -6.48
C HIS A 121 3.01 -20.94 -7.94
N SER A 122 1.71 -20.80 -8.24
CA SER A 122 1.19 -21.15 -9.55
C SER A 122 1.58 -20.14 -10.62
N GLN A 123 2.14 -20.63 -11.72
CA GLN A 123 2.65 -19.86 -12.88
C GLN A 123 3.76 -18.86 -12.54
N SER A 124 4.27 -18.90 -11.30
CA SER A 124 5.37 -18.09 -10.84
C SER A 124 6.54 -19.00 -10.43
N ASN A 125 7.74 -18.60 -10.77
CA ASN A 125 8.94 -19.33 -10.36
C ASN A 125 9.43 -18.88 -8.98
N LEU A 126 8.96 -17.70 -8.51
CA LEU A 126 9.27 -17.15 -7.19
C LEU A 126 8.19 -17.53 -6.18
N THR A 127 8.60 -18.12 -5.07
CA THR A 127 7.70 -18.32 -3.94
C THR A 127 7.37 -16.95 -3.33
N SER A 128 6.08 -16.66 -3.20
CA SER A 128 5.57 -15.45 -2.56
C SER A 128 4.67 -15.78 -1.38
N VAL A 129 4.68 -14.89 -0.38
CA VAL A 129 3.75 -14.90 0.75
C VAL A 129 2.89 -13.67 0.63
N TYR A 130 1.57 -13.80 0.69
CA TYR A 130 0.66 -12.69 0.46
C TYR A 130 -0.61 -12.77 1.30
N ARG A 131 -1.25 -11.62 1.44
CA ARG A 131 -2.67 -11.46 1.78
C ARG A 131 -3.35 -10.75 0.63
N ALA A 132 -4.53 -11.22 0.24
CA ALA A 132 -5.28 -10.67 -0.89
C ALA A 132 -6.76 -10.60 -0.57
N ASN A 133 -7.35 -9.44 -0.81
CA ASN A 133 -8.79 -9.21 -0.77
C ASN A 133 -9.30 -9.06 -2.21
N THR A 134 -9.91 -10.12 -2.73
CA THR A 134 -10.41 -10.15 -4.12
C THR A 134 -11.67 -9.30 -4.31
N THR A 135 -12.41 -9.03 -3.23
CA THR A 135 -13.60 -8.16 -3.27
C THR A 135 -13.18 -6.72 -3.56
N TYR A 136 -12.13 -6.24 -2.91
CA TYR A 136 -11.64 -4.86 -3.07
C TYR A 136 -10.47 -4.74 -4.04
N GLY A 137 -9.97 -5.86 -4.58
CA GLY A 137 -8.89 -5.86 -5.56
C GLY A 137 -7.56 -5.36 -5.01
N GLN A 138 -7.18 -5.76 -3.80
CA GLN A 138 -5.97 -5.26 -3.16
C GLN A 138 -5.20 -6.37 -2.44
N SER A 139 -3.86 -6.33 -2.54
CA SER A 139 -2.99 -7.37 -2.01
C SER A 139 -1.65 -6.80 -1.54
N VAL A 140 -1.12 -7.38 -0.47
CA VAL A 140 0.27 -7.19 -0.03
C VAL A 140 1.03 -8.48 -0.19
N VAL A 141 2.20 -8.41 -0.82
CA VAL A 141 3.00 -9.57 -1.21
C VAL A 141 4.45 -9.38 -0.78
N THR A 142 5.07 -10.45 -0.29
CA THR A 142 6.53 -10.53 -0.11
C THR A 142 7.10 -11.67 -0.92
N TYR A 143 8.30 -11.48 -1.47
CA TYR A 143 9.05 -12.51 -2.18
C TYR A 143 10.56 -12.29 -2.07
N THR A 144 11.34 -13.32 -2.40
CA THR A 144 12.79 -13.22 -2.51
C THR A 144 13.18 -13.34 -3.98
N GLY A 145 13.98 -12.41 -4.47
CA GLY A 145 14.46 -12.40 -5.85
C GLY A 145 15.49 -13.51 -6.10
N ASP A 146 15.50 -14.06 -7.32
CA ASP A 146 16.46 -15.07 -7.78
C ASP A 146 17.50 -14.53 -8.80
N GLY A 147 17.33 -13.30 -9.26
CA GLY A 147 18.21 -12.64 -10.23
C GLY A 147 17.89 -12.96 -11.70
N ALA A 148 17.00 -13.90 -11.98
CA ALA A 148 16.68 -14.28 -13.35
C ALA A 148 15.69 -13.28 -14.00
N ALA A 149 15.69 -13.22 -15.32
CA ALA A 149 14.74 -12.42 -16.07
C ALA A 149 13.43 -13.18 -16.26
N GLY A 150 12.31 -12.43 -16.27
CA GLY A 150 11.00 -12.99 -16.59
C GLY A 150 10.43 -13.91 -15.51
N GLN A 151 10.86 -13.76 -14.27
CA GLN A 151 10.32 -14.51 -13.14
C GLN A 151 9.02 -13.89 -12.65
N GLY A 152 8.09 -14.71 -12.19
CA GLY A 152 6.81 -14.26 -11.65
C GLY A 152 6.67 -14.52 -10.18
N PHE A 153 5.93 -13.68 -9.47
CA PHE A 153 5.42 -13.95 -8.12
C PHE A 153 3.89 -13.87 -8.08
N ALA A 154 3.28 -14.73 -7.28
CA ALA A 154 1.81 -14.75 -7.14
C ALA A 154 1.35 -13.60 -6.23
N HIS A 155 0.21 -12.99 -6.58
CA HIS A 155 -0.38 -11.87 -5.83
C HIS A 155 -1.76 -12.16 -5.23
N GLY A 156 -2.39 -13.29 -5.56
CA GLY A 156 -3.61 -13.78 -4.93
C GLY A 156 -4.92 -13.09 -5.32
N LEU A 157 -4.93 -12.13 -6.23
CA LEU A 157 -6.16 -11.40 -6.61
C LEU A 157 -7.08 -12.21 -7.53
N GLY A 158 -6.53 -13.13 -8.34
CA GLY A 158 -7.30 -13.91 -9.30
C GLY A 158 -7.70 -13.16 -10.57
N ALA A 159 -7.30 -11.88 -10.70
CA ALA A 159 -7.48 -11.04 -11.87
C ALA A 159 -6.21 -10.22 -12.12
N SER A 160 -6.03 -9.71 -13.34
CA SER A 160 -4.86 -8.91 -13.69
C SER A 160 -4.87 -7.57 -12.94
N PRO A 161 -3.82 -7.25 -12.16
CA PRO A 161 -3.75 -5.97 -11.47
C PRO A 161 -3.43 -4.82 -12.43
N ASP A 162 -3.89 -3.63 -12.06
CA ASP A 162 -3.77 -2.39 -12.84
C ASP A 162 -2.65 -1.49 -12.33
N PHE A 163 -2.31 -1.64 -11.05
CA PHE A 163 -1.31 -0.83 -10.37
C PHE A 163 -0.56 -1.64 -9.32
N TRP A 164 0.76 -1.46 -9.22
CA TRP A 164 1.54 -1.96 -8.09
C TRP A 164 2.77 -1.13 -7.81
N MET A 165 3.23 -1.20 -6.56
CA MET A 165 4.46 -0.58 -6.06
C MET A 165 5.35 -1.66 -5.47
N ILE A 166 6.60 -1.75 -5.91
CA ILE A 166 7.58 -2.73 -5.41
C ILE A 166 8.75 -2.02 -4.74
N LYS A 167 9.15 -2.51 -3.57
CA LYS A 167 10.34 -2.04 -2.84
C LYS A 167 11.27 -3.19 -2.51
N ASN A 168 12.55 -3.02 -2.84
CA ASN A 168 13.62 -3.82 -2.27
C ASN A 168 13.76 -3.48 -0.77
N ARG A 169 13.59 -4.49 0.08
CA ARG A 169 13.64 -4.36 1.55
C ARG A 169 15.05 -4.51 2.11
N THR A 170 15.95 -5.13 1.34
CA THR A 170 17.30 -5.52 1.79
C THR A 170 18.30 -4.40 1.58
N ASP A 171 18.27 -3.75 0.42
CA ASP A 171 19.26 -2.77 0.04
C ASP A 171 18.74 -1.35 0.24
N ALA A 172 19.58 -0.50 0.85
CA ALA A 172 19.44 0.93 0.76
C ALA A 172 19.85 1.39 -0.66
N SER A 173 19.41 2.57 -1.07
CA SER A 173 19.72 3.16 -2.39
C SER A 173 19.01 2.50 -3.59
N THR A 174 17.93 1.75 -3.34
CA THR A 174 17.04 1.26 -4.41
C THR A 174 15.72 2.00 -4.38
N ASP A 175 15.28 2.45 -5.55
CA ASP A 175 14.01 3.16 -5.68
C ASP A 175 12.81 2.23 -5.45
N TRP A 176 11.64 2.83 -5.26
CA TRP A 176 10.36 2.19 -5.42
C TRP A 176 10.00 2.11 -6.89
N TYR A 177 9.78 0.93 -7.41
CA TYR A 177 9.31 0.74 -8.79
C TYR A 177 7.79 0.68 -8.81
N VAL A 178 7.19 1.51 -9.66
CA VAL A 178 5.74 1.62 -9.81
C VAL A 178 5.35 1.24 -11.23
N TYR A 179 4.41 0.31 -11.33
CA TYR A 179 3.68 -0.01 -12.55
C TYR A 179 2.32 0.68 -12.53
N HIS A 180 1.89 1.13 -13.70
CA HIS A 180 0.55 1.61 -13.95
C HIS A 180 0.09 1.15 -15.32
N GLN A 181 -1.12 0.61 -15.43
CA GLN A 181 -1.64 0.03 -16.67
C GLN A 181 -1.56 0.98 -17.89
N SER A 182 -1.83 2.26 -17.67
CA SER A 182 -1.79 3.27 -18.75
C SER A 182 -0.38 3.55 -19.28
N LEU A 183 0.67 3.17 -18.56
CA LEU A 183 2.07 3.31 -19.00
C LEU A 183 2.57 2.04 -19.71
N GLY A 184 1.91 0.92 -19.46
CA GLY A 184 2.27 -0.38 -20.00
C GLY A 184 3.52 -1.01 -19.36
N ASN A 185 3.92 -2.15 -19.90
CA ASN A 185 4.95 -3.04 -19.33
C ASN A 185 6.39 -2.70 -19.73
N THR A 186 6.61 -1.65 -20.51
CA THR A 186 7.95 -1.19 -20.93
C THR A 186 8.40 0.06 -20.16
N LYS A 187 7.59 0.54 -19.24
CA LYS A 187 7.86 1.77 -18.47
C LYS A 187 7.67 1.54 -16.99
N ALA A 188 8.36 2.35 -16.18
CA ALA A 188 8.19 2.42 -14.74
C ALA A 188 8.29 3.86 -14.24
N LEU A 189 7.65 4.12 -13.10
CA LEU A 189 7.82 5.34 -12.30
C LEU A 189 8.56 5.00 -11.01
N ASN A 190 9.21 5.99 -10.41
CA ASN A 190 9.76 5.91 -9.08
C ASN A 190 8.87 6.69 -8.10
N LEU A 191 8.32 6.02 -7.08
CA LEU A 191 7.44 6.65 -6.10
C LEU A 191 8.17 7.71 -5.26
N ASN A 192 9.41 7.43 -4.90
CA ASN A 192 10.23 8.21 -3.97
C ASN A 192 11.01 9.37 -4.63
N SER A 193 10.81 9.63 -5.91
CA SER A 193 11.54 10.70 -6.63
C SER A 193 10.61 11.56 -7.47
N THR A 194 11.15 12.70 -7.94
CA THR A 194 10.46 13.61 -8.88
C THR A 194 10.74 13.25 -10.34
N ALA A 195 11.47 12.14 -10.60
CA ALA A 195 11.81 11.73 -11.95
C ALA A 195 10.55 11.45 -12.78
N ALA A 196 10.61 11.82 -14.06
CA ALA A 196 9.62 11.48 -15.07
C ALA A 196 9.55 9.96 -15.30
N VAL A 197 8.53 9.52 -16.05
CA VAL A 197 8.42 8.12 -16.47
C VAL A 197 9.63 7.73 -17.32
N ALA A 198 10.17 6.55 -17.06
CA ALA A 198 11.31 6.03 -17.80
C ALA A 198 11.01 4.68 -18.46
N THR A 199 11.67 4.43 -19.59
CA THR A 199 11.73 3.07 -20.16
C THR A 199 12.47 2.16 -19.17
N SER A 200 11.85 1.04 -18.84
CA SER A 200 12.34 0.14 -17.80
C SER A 200 12.09 -1.32 -18.18
N ALA A 201 13.07 -2.15 -17.89
CA ALA A 201 12.94 -3.60 -18.01
C ALA A 201 12.42 -4.25 -16.71
N ALA A 202 11.98 -3.47 -15.74
CA ALA A 202 11.55 -3.97 -14.40
C ALA A 202 10.50 -5.09 -14.50
N TRP A 203 9.65 -5.06 -15.52
CA TRP A 203 8.54 -6.00 -15.76
C TRP A 203 8.86 -7.05 -16.82
N ALA A 204 10.14 -7.20 -17.22
CA ALA A 204 10.61 -8.09 -18.28
C ALA A 204 9.82 -7.96 -19.60
N ASN A 205 9.18 -6.83 -19.86
CA ASN A 205 8.27 -6.56 -20.97
C ASN A 205 7.02 -7.47 -21.04
N TYR A 206 6.68 -8.14 -19.94
CA TYR A 206 5.44 -8.89 -19.81
C TYR A 206 4.39 -8.08 -19.05
N GLY A 207 3.17 -8.07 -19.56
CA GLY A 207 2.01 -7.51 -18.86
C GLY A 207 1.62 -8.35 -17.66
N PRO A 208 0.81 -7.78 -16.76
CA PRO A 208 0.26 -8.53 -15.63
C PRO A 208 -0.67 -9.64 -16.13
N VAL A 209 -0.72 -10.73 -15.38
CA VAL A 209 -1.69 -11.81 -15.57
C VAL A 209 -2.50 -12.03 -14.31
N SER A 210 -3.59 -12.77 -14.41
CA SER A 210 -4.53 -12.96 -13.29
C SER A 210 -3.90 -13.57 -12.03
N ASN A 211 -2.78 -14.27 -12.17
CA ASN A 211 -2.18 -15.03 -11.07
C ASN A 211 -0.79 -14.54 -10.67
N ALA A 212 -0.11 -13.75 -11.51
CA ALA A 212 1.27 -13.36 -11.26
C ALA A 212 1.63 -11.99 -11.83
N ILE A 213 2.62 -11.37 -11.19
CA ILE A 213 3.35 -10.20 -11.70
C ILE A 213 4.75 -10.69 -12.11
N THR A 214 5.17 -10.33 -13.32
CA THR A 214 6.49 -10.66 -13.85
C THR A 214 7.50 -9.58 -13.47
N VAL A 215 8.68 -10.00 -13.02
CA VAL A 215 9.79 -9.15 -12.59
C VAL A 215 11.09 -9.53 -13.29
N ASN A 216 12.10 -8.68 -13.22
CA ASN A 216 13.37 -8.87 -13.92
C ASN A 216 14.57 -8.72 -12.97
N GLY A 217 15.57 -9.57 -13.18
CA GLY A 217 16.84 -9.51 -12.47
C GLY A 217 17.70 -8.26 -12.74
N ALA A 218 17.45 -7.58 -13.85
CA ALA A 218 18.18 -6.37 -14.24
C ALA A 218 17.72 -5.14 -13.42
N GLY A 219 17.94 -5.18 -12.14
CA GLY A 219 17.78 -4.03 -11.25
C GLY A 219 16.39 -3.90 -10.61
N GLY A 220 16.38 -3.48 -9.40
CA GLY A 220 15.25 -2.99 -8.62
C GLY A 220 14.18 -4.01 -8.22
N THR A 221 13.77 -4.94 -9.06
CA THR A 221 12.59 -5.78 -8.81
C THR A 221 12.85 -7.27 -8.61
N ASN A 222 14.01 -7.81 -8.98
CA ASN A 222 14.34 -9.24 -8.82
C ASN A 222 15.83 -9.54 -8.63
N THR A 223 16.56 -8.74 -7.87
CA THR A 223 17.98 -9.02 -7.57
C THR A 223 18.11 -10.29 -6.70
N SER A 224 19.04 -11.17 -7.05
CA SER A 224 19.25 -12.46 -6.37
C SER A 224 19.49 -12.31 -4.87
N GLY A 225 18.76 -13.10 -4.07
CA GLY A 225 18.85 -13.15 -2.62
C GLY A 225 18.29 -11.93 -1.89
N LYS A 226 17.68 -10.96 -2.60
CA LYS A 226 17.09 -9.78 -1.97
C LYS A 226 15.61 -9.97 -1.69
N ASN A 227 15.16 -9.42 -0.58
CA ASN A 227 13.77 -9.48 -0.16
C ASN A 227 12.98 -8.27 -0.66
N TYR A 228 11.76 -8.49 -1.09
CA TYR A 228 10.87 -7.47 -1.64
C TYR A 228 9.53 -7.43 -0.92
N VAL A 229 8.87 -6.29 -1.02
CA VAL A 229 7.45 -6.13 -0.75
C VAL A 229 6.79 -5.48 -1.97
N ALA A 230 5.60 -5.95 -2.32
CA ALA A 230 4.73 -5.37 -3.34
C ALA A 230 3.36 -5.07 -2.75
N TYR A 231 2.83 -3.90 -3.06
CA TYR A 231 1.43 -3.53 -2.82
C TYR A 231 0.75 -3.48 -4.18
N VAL A 232 -0.26 -4.30 -4.36
CA VAL A 232 -0.85 -4.65 -5.66
C VAL A 232 -2.34 -4.34 -5.66
N PHE A 233 -2.81 -3.70 -6.73
CA PHE A 233 -4.20 -3.26 -6.83
C PHE A 233 -4.78 -3.58 -8.21
N GLU A 234 -6.02 -4.06 -8.20
CA GLU A 234 -6.91 -4.27 -9.33
C GLU A 234 -8.02 -3.23 -9.27
N GLU A 235 -8.40 -2.65 -10.40
CA GLU A 235 -9.53 -1.72 -10.46
C GLU A 235 -10.85 -2.42 -10.14
N LYS A 236 -11.62 -1.87 -9.23
CA LYS A 236 -12.96 -2.35 -8.87
C LYS A 236 -14.00 -1.26 -9.07
N THR A 237 -14.98 -1.54 -9.91
CA THR A 237 -16.07 -0.61 -10.21
C THR A 237 -16.74 -0.09 -8.93
N GLY A 238 -16.81 1.24 -8.79
CA GLY A 238 -17.39 1.89 -7.62
C GLY A 238 -16.48 1.96 -6.38
N TYR A 239 -15.28 1.38 -6.44
CA TYR A 239 -14.35 1.34 -5.31
C TYR A 239 -12.97 1.95 -5.65
N SER A 240 -12.32 1.51 -6.72
CA SER A 240 -10.99 1.99 -7.12
C SER A 240 -10.92 2.32 -8.60
N LYS A 241 -10.09 3.30 -8.96
CA LYS A 241 -9.88 3.73 -10.35
C LYS A 241 -8.41 4.07 -10.57
N PHE A 242 -7.84 3.51 -11.64
CA PHE A 242 -6.48 3.80 -12.09
C PHE A 242 -6.53 4.39 -13.50
N GLY A 243 -5.97 5.60 -13.68
CA GLY A 243 -6.06 6.30 -14.95
C GLY A 243 -5.04 7.41 -15.09
N THR A 244 -5.08 8.09 -16.22
CA THR A 244 -4.26 9.27 -16.52
C THR A 244 -5.16 10.44 -16.89
N TYR A 245 -4.62 11.61 -16.74
CA TYR A 245 -5.22 12.85 -17.24
C TYR A 245 -4.13 13.82 -17.65
N GLU A 246 -4.44 14.69 -18.58
CA GLU A 246 -3.58 15.81 -18.98
C GLU A 246 -3.90 17.04 -18.12
N GLY A 247 -2.88 17.67 -17.57
CA GLY A 247 -3.03 18.94 -16.91
C GLY A 247 -3.24 20.05 -17.93
N ASP A 248 -4.32 20.82 -17.81
CA ASP A 248 -4.67 21.91 -18.73
C ASP A 248 -4.40 23.31 -18.13
N GLY A 249 -3.87 23.36 -16.91
CA GLY A 249 -3.63 24.60 -16.17
C GLY A 249 -4.90 25.30 -15.67
N SER A 250 -6.08 24.70 -15.87
CA SER A 250 -7.33 25.28 -15.38
C SER A 250 -7.52 25.04 -13.87
N THR A 251 -8.33 25.88 -13.23
CA THR A 251 -8.63 25.79 -11.80
C THR A 251 -9.74 24.79 -11.47
N SER A 252 -10.35 24.16 -12.48
CA SER A 252 -11.55 23.32 -12.32
C SER A 252 -11.55 22.08 -13.22
N HIS A 253 -10.39 21.43 -13.38
CA HIS A 253 -10.29 20.19 -14.14
C HIS A 253 -10.93 19.03 -13.36
N ALA A 254 -12.06 18.51 -13.86
CA ALA A 254 -12.79 17.40 -13.22
C ALA A 254 -12.36 16.05 -13.81
N ILE A 255 -11.98 15.12 -12.95
CA ILE A 255 -11.63 13.75 -13.31
C ILE A 255 -12.74 12.82 -12.83
N THR A 256 -13.38 12.11 -13.78
CA THR A 256 -14.46 11.18 -13.47
C THR A 256 -13.93 9.86 -12.96
N THR A 257 -14.23 9.53 -11.72
CA THR A 257 -13.86 8.25 -11.10
C THR A 257 -15.00 7.24 -11.03
N GLY A 258 -16.26 7.69 -11.15
CA GLY A 258 -17.45 6.86 -11.00
C GLY A 258 -17.92 6.70 -9.54
N PHE A 259 -17.18 7.23 -8.57
CA PHE A 259 -17.48 7.24 -7.14
C PHE A 259 -16.83 8.44 -6.47
N LYS A 260 -17.14 8.71 -5.20
CA LYS A 260 -16.49 9.75 -4.40
C LYS A 260 -15.20 9.19 -3.78
N PRO A 261 -14.01 9.61 -4.24
CA PRO A 261 -12.77 9.08 -3.70
C PRO A 261 -12.51 9.54 -2.26
N ALA A 262 -12.05 8.60 -1.41
CA ALA A 262 -11.55 8.87 -0.06
C ALA A 262 -10.02 9.06 -0.04
N PHE A 263 -9.33 8.53 -1.05
CA PHE A 263 -7.88 8.64 -1.23
C PHE A 263 -7.56 8.92 -2.70
N VAL A 264 -6.62 9.82 -2.95
CA VAL A 264 -6.13 10.12 -4.30
C VAL A 264 -4.60 10.19 -4.25
N LEU A 265 -3.95 9.44 -5.14
CA LEU A 265 -2.51 9.49 -5.38
C LEU A 265 -2.27 9.93 -6.82
N THR A 266 -1.56 11.03 -7.00
CA THR A 266 -1.20 11.55 -8.33
C THR A 266 0.31 11.68 -8.47
N LYS A 267 0.82 11.38 -9.65
CA LYS A 267 2.23 11.53 -10.01
C LYS A 267 2.31 12.14 -11.41
N ASN A 268 3.06 13.24 -11.55
CA ASN A 268 3.43 13.75 -12.87
C ASN A 268 4.35 12.74 -13.57
N VAL A 269 4.08 12.47 -14.84
CA VAL A 269 4.83 11.51 -15.67
C VAL A 269 5.83 12.19 -16.60
N ASP A 270 5.79 13.52 -16.74
CA ASP A 270 6.67 14.35 -17.57
C ASP A 270 7.91 14.82 -16.83
#